data_fb289a7babcfb63e2a2c9901f3d71a18
#
_entry.id   fb289a7babcfb63e2a2c9901f3d71a18
#
_cell.length_a   1.000
_cell.length_b   1.000
_cell.length_c   1.000
_cell.angle_alpha   90.00
_cell.angle_beta   90.00
_cell.angle_gamma   90.00
#
_symmetry.space_group_name_H-M   'P 1'
#
loop_
_entity.id
_entity.type
_entity.pdbx_description
1 polymer ?
#
loop_
_entity_poly.entity_id
_entity_poly.type
_entity_poly.pdbx_seq_one_letter_code
_entity_poly.pdbx_strand_id
1 'polypeptide(L)'
;MKGLEVSGDENLLVGYETSDDAAVYRLTPEIAFISTVDYITPPVDHPYRFGQIAAANSLSDVYAMGGKPLTALNLVMFPSKKLDMGLLKDILHGASDKIREAGASMAGGHSVDDNEPKFGLAVTGRVHPDRILTNRGCQAGDALILTKPLGTGVLFNAGRSGKLPYPDLEAILPLVAGLNAKAIETALNYKVHACTDITGFGIMGHAFEMARGSGVQIELD
;
A
#
# COMPACT_ATOMS: atom_id res chain seq x y z
N MET A 1 -13.30 -1.20 -13.53
CA MET A 1 -14.67 -1.37 -12.99
C MET A 1 -15.73 -0.52 -13.72
N LYS A 2 -15.47 -0.11 -14.97
CA LYS A 2 -16.47 0.58 -15.79
C LYS A 2 -17.70 -0.33 -16.00
N GLY A 3 -18.91 0.18 -15.71
CA GLY A 3 -20.18 -0.54 -15.88
C GLY A 3 -20.74 -1.24 -14.65
N LEU A 4 -20.07 -1.15 -13.49
CA LEU A 4 -20.66 -1.54 -12.21
C LEU A 4 -21.48 -0.37 -11.66
N GLU A 5 -22.64 -0.71 -11.06
CA GLU A 5 -23.44 0.30 -10.36
C GLU A 5 -22.68 0.77 -9.11
N VAL A 6 -22.63 2.09 -8.93
CA VAL A 6 -22.09 2.71 -7.72
C VAL A 6 -23.07 2.48 -6.58
N SER A 7 -22.57 2.11 -5.40
CA SER A 7 -23.40 1.96 -4.21
C SER A 7 -24.09 3.28 -3.87
N GLY A 8 -25.40 3.24 -3.67
CA GLY A 8 -26.16 4.39 -3.17
C GLY A 8 -26.09 4.57 -1.65
N ASP A 9 -25.18 3.87 -0.96
CA ASP A 9 -25.01 3.98 0.49
C ASP A 9 -24.24 5.26 0.86
N GLU A 10 -24.90 6.18 1.53
CA GLU A 10 -24.34 7.45 2.00
C GLU A 10 -23.19 7.30 3.00
N ASN A 11 -23.05 6.12 3.61
CA ASN A 11 -21.95 5.82 4.52
C ASN A 11 -20.68 5.36 3.81
N LEU A 12 -20.76 4.99 2.52
CA LEU A 12 -19.58 4.75 1.70
C LEU A 12 -18.99 6.10 1.27
N LEU A 13 -18.04 6.61 2.05
CA LEU A 13 -17.43 7.93 1.85
C LEU A 13 -16.43 7.96 0.69
N VAL A 14 -15.71 6.86 0.48
CA VAL A 14 -14.76 6.65 -0.62
C VAL A 14 -14.96 5.25 -1.17
N GLY A 15 -15.23 5.15 -2.45
CA GLY A 15 -15.39 3.92 -3.21
C GLY A 15 -14.34 3.79 -4.31
N TYR A 16 -14.65 3.05 -5.36
CA TYR A 16 -13.74 2.77 -6.47
C TYR A 16 -13.78 3.83 -7.59
N GLU A 17 -14.65 4.83 -7.49
CA GLU A 17 -14.98 5.76 -8.60
C GLU A 17 -13.81 6.68 -8.94
N THR A 18 -13.01 7.02 -7.95
CA THR A 18 -11.91 7.98 -8.08
C THR A 18 -10.53 7.34 -8.02
N SER A 19 -10.47 6.00 -7.99
CA SER A 19 -9.21 5.25 -7.92
C SER A 19 -8.37 5.63 -6.69
N ASP A 20 -9.03 5.93 -5.57
CA ASP A 20 -8.37 6.15 -4.29
C ASP A 20 -7.76 4.84 -3.77
N ASP A 21 -6.78 4.93 -2.88
CA ASP A 21 -5.96 3.81 -2.42
C ASP A 21 -6.76 2.77 -1.61
N ALA A 22 -7.84 3.19 -0.92
CA ALA A 22 -8.70 2.29 -0.16
C ALA A 22 -10.16 2.76 -0.11
N ALA A 23 -11.08 1.82 0.14
CA ALA A 23 -12.46 2.16 0.45
C ALA A 23 -12.58 2.69 1.89
N VAL A 24 -13.47 3.68 2.09
CA VAL A 24 -13.75 4.25 3.41
C VAL A 24 -15.24 4.23 3.69
N TYR A 25 -15.63 3.59 4.80
CA TYR A 25 -17.01 3.44 5.22
C TYR A 25 -17.24 4.04 6.60
N ARG A 26 -18.21 4.97 6.72
CA ARG A 26 -18.56 5.61 7.99
C ARG A 26 -19.33 4.66 8.89
N LEU A 27 -18.88 4.54 10.14
CA LEU A 27 -19.60 3.80 11.18
C LEU A 27 -20.33 4.73 12.15
N THR A 28 -19.65 5.80 12.53
CA THR A 28 -20.17 6.84 13.41
C THR A 28 -19.75 8.21 12.90
N PRO A 29 -20.26 9.32 13.45
CA PRO A 29 -19.76 10.66 13.09
C PRO A 29 -18.25 10.83 13.29
N GLU A 30 -17.62 10.07 14.21
CA GLU A 30 -16.20 10.21 14.56
C GLU A 30 -15.32 9.09 13.99
N ILE A 31 -15.91 7.99 13.50
CA ILE A 31 -15.17 6.80 13.09
C ILE A 31 -15.61 6.35 11.70
N ALA A 32 -14.67 6.24 10.79
CA ALA A 32 -14.81 5.51 9.55
C ALA A 32 -13.78 4.37 9.46
N PHE A 33 -14.18 3.25 8.87
CA PHE A 33 -13.28 2.16 8.53
C PHE A 33 -12.65 2.39 7.17
N ILE A 34 -11.37 2.08 7.09
CA ILE A 34 -10.62 1.94 5.84
C ILE A 34 -10.51 0.45 5.57
N SER A 35 -10.79 0.03 4.34
CA SER A 35 -10.65 -1.36 3.90
C SER A 35 -9.88 -1.40 2.59
N THR A 36 -8.78 -2.13 2.61
CA THR A 36 -7.97 -2.38 1.41
C THR A 36 -7.55 -3.84 1.31
N VAL A 37 -7.20 -4.25 0.12
CA VAL A 37 -6.65 -5.57 -0.18
C VAL A 37 -5.59 -5.42 -1.26
N ASP A 38 -4.37 -5.84 -0.95
CA ASP A 38 -3.30 -5.83 -1.94
C ASP A 38 -2.36 -7.02 -1.75
N TYR A 39 -1.81 -7.52 -2.85
CA TYR A 39 -0.82 -8.58 -2.87
C TYR A 39 0.14 -8.42 -4.04
N ILE A 40 1.35 -8.90 -3.87
CA ILE A 40 2.40 -8.83 -4.89
C ILE A 40 3.06 -10.19 -5.11
N THR A 41 3.68 -10.36 -6.28
CA THR A 41 4.65 -11.42 -6.52
C THR A 41 6.00 -11.07 -5.89
N PRO A 42 6.88 -12.05 -5.59
CA PRO A 42 8.18 -11.76 -4.97
C PRO A 42 9.02 -10.77 -5.79
N PRO A 43 9.35 -9.59 -5.25
CA PRO A 43 10.28 -8.67 -5.88
C PRO A 43 11.74 -9.10 -5.69
N VAL A 44 12.00 -9.94 -4.69
CA VAL A 44 13.32 -10.48 -4.30
C VAL A 44 13.21 -11.94 -3.90
N ASP A 45 14.32 -12.68 -3.95
CA ASP A 45 14.35 -14.10 -3.63
C ASP A 45 14.39 -14.40 -2.12
N HIS A 46 14.67 -13.40 -1.28
CA HIS A 46 14.73 -13.59 0.17
C HIS A 46 13.31 -13.58 0.78
N PRO A 47 12.78 -14.72 1.29
CA PRO A 47 11.37 -14.85 1.66
C PRO A 47 10.95 -13.90 2.80
N TYR A 48 11.78 -13.74 3.83
CA TYR A 48 11.49 -12.82 4.93
C TYR A 48 11.39 -11.36 4.43
N ARG A 49 12.32 -10.93 3.55
CA ARG A 49 12.27 -9.59 2.94
C ARG A 49 11.04 -9.42 2.05
N PHE A 50 10.69 -10.45 1.29
CA PHE A 50 9.45 -10.44 0.51
C PHE A 50 8.23 -10.20 1.40
N GLY A 51 8.12 -10.94 2.52
CA GLY A 51 7.05 -10.74 3.50
C GLY A 51 6.99 -9.32 4.06
N GLN A 52 8.16 -8.75 4.39
CA GLN A 52 8.25 -7.36 4.87
C GLN A 52 7.76 -6.35 3.82
N ILE A 53 8.20 -6.49 2.57
CA ILE A 53 7.84 -5.58 1.47
C ILE A 53 6.36 -5.68 1.16
N ALA A 54 5.82 -6.89 1.05
CA ALA A 54 4.42 -7.11 0.75
C ALA A 54 3.49 -6.55 1.85
N ALA A 55 3.87 -6.72 3.12
CA ALA A 55 3.11 -6.15 4.23
C ALA A 55 3.20 -4.62 4.26
N ALA A 56 4.39 -4.05 4.03
CA ALA A 56 4.55 -2.59 3.96
C ALA A 56 3.73 -1.99 2.81
N ASN A 57 3.67 -2.67 1.66
CA ASN A 57 2.87 -2.28 0.51
C ASN A 57 1.37 -2.27 0.86
N SER A 58 0.82 -3.36 1.40
CA SER A 58 -0.60 -3.44 1.75
C SER A 58 -1.03 -2.49 2.89
N LEU A 59 -0.11 -2.16 3.81
CA LEU A 59 -0.36 -1.20 4.89
C LEU A 59 -0.33 0.25 4.40
N SER A 60 0.32 0.50 3.26
CA SER A 60 0.54 1.83 2.70
C SER A 60 -0.76 2.53 2.33
N ASP A 61 -1.72 1.81 1.76
CA ASP A 61 -3.03 2.34 1.39
C ASP A 61 -3.76 2.99 2.58
N VAL A 62 -3.68 2.34 3.76
CA VAL A 62 -4.30 2.89 4.97
C VAL A 62 -3.65 4.20 5.39
N TYR A 63 -2.33 4.31 5.25
CA TYR A 63 -1.61 5.56 5.53
C TYR A 63 -1.93 6.63 4.50
N ALA A 64 -2.02 6.29 3.21
CA ALA A 64 -2.38 7.22 2.14
C ALA A 64 -3.75 7.86 2.37
N MET A 65 -4.71 7.10 2.95
CA MET A 65 -6.03 7.61 3.35
C MET A 65 -6.02 8.42 4.65
N GLY A 66 -4.86 8.71 5.24
CA GLY A 66 -4.75 9.44 6.51
C GLY A 66 -5.10 8.62 7.75
N GLY A 67 -5.19 7.30 7.60
CA GLY A 67 -5.66 6.38 8.63
C GLY A 67 -4.57 5.68 9.43
N LYS A 68 -5.04 4.87 10.38
CA LYS A 68 -4.22 3.99 11.21
C LYS A 68 -4.65 2.55 11.03
N PRO A 69 -3.75 1.62 10.65
CA PRO A 69 -4.05 0.19 10.59
C PRO A 69 -4.50 -0.36 11.95
N LEU A 70 -5.47 -1.27 11.94
CA LEU A 70 -6.00 -1.97 13.12
C LEU A 70 -5.75 -3.47 13.06
N THR A 71 -6.17 -4.10 11.96
CA THR A 71 -6.01 -5.54 11.76
C THR A 71 -5.55 -5.85 10.35
N ALA A 72 -4.85 -6.96 10.19
CA ALA A 72 -4.42 -7.49 8.91
C ALA A 72 -4.72 -8.98 8.80
N LEU A 73 -5.25 -9.41 7.67
CA LEU A 73 -5.47 -10.79 7.28
C LEU A 73 -4.49 -11.16 6.16
N ASN A 74 -3.79 -12.27 6.30
CA ASN A 74 -2.85 -12.75 5.29
C ASN A 74 -3.60 -13.27 4.05
N LEU A 75 -3.14 -12.87 2.88
CA LEU A 75 -3.53 -13.42 1.58
C LEU A 75 -2.35 -14.22 1.03
N VAL A 76 -2.50 -15.53 0.99
CA VAL A 76 -1.42 -16.44 0.65
C VAL A 76 -1.78 -17.26 -0.58
N MET A 77 -1.07 -17.05 -1.68
CA MET A 77 -1.05 -17.95 -2.82
C MET A 77 0.36 -18.59 -2.86
N PHE A 78 0.45 -19.92 -2.65
CA PHE A 78 1.75 -20.55 -2.47
C PHE A 78 1.78 -21.95 -3.11
N PRO A 79 2.82 -22.26 -3.91
CA PRO A 79 2.94 -23.55 -4.59
C PRO A 79 3.47 -24.63 -3.63
N SER A 80 2.60 -25.08 -2.73
CA SER A 80 2.94 -25.99 -1.61
C SER A 80 3.55 -27.32 -2.03
N LYS A 81 3.32 -27.74 -3.28
CA LYS A 81 3.89 -28.98 -3.86
C LYS A 81 5.27 -28.78 -4.51
N LYS A 82 5.68 -27.53 -4.72
CA LYS A 82 6.91 -27.17 -5.47
C LYS A 82 7.96 -26.49 -4.60
N LEU A 83 7.54 -25.77 -3.56
CA LEU A 83 8.40 -24.99 -2.68
C LEU A 83 8.30 -25.47 -1.24
N ASP A 84 9.41 -25.35 -0.52
CA ASP A 84 9.48 -25.71 0.90
C ASP A 84 8.58 -24.79 1.75
N MET A 85 7.82 -25.36 2.66
CA MET A 85 6.93 -24.61 3.56
C MET A 85 7.68 -23.71 4.55
N GLY A 86 8.98 -23.92 4.75
CA GLY A 86 9.84 -23.02 5.50
C GLY A 86 9.92 -21.64 4.87
N LEU A 87 9.91 -21.55 3.52
CA LEU A 87 9.89 -20.28 2.83
C LEU A 87 8.61 -19.49 3.13
N LEU A 88 7.45 -20.18 3.16
CA LEU A 88 6.18 -19.55 3.54
C LEU A 88 6.22 -19.05 4.98
N LYS A 89 6.80 -19.84 5.89
CA LYS A 89 6.97 -19.44 7.29
C LYS A 89 7.80 -18.16 7.42
N ASP A 90 8.88 -18.04 6.65
CA ASP A 90 9.73 -16.84 6.65
C ASP A 90 9.00 -15.62 6.06
N ILE A 91 8.19 -15.80 5.00
CA ILE A 91 7.33 -14.74 4.45
C ILE A 91 6.37 -14.22 5.54
N LEU A 92 5.68 -15.14 6.21
CA LEU A 92 4.74 -14.79 7.28
C LEU A 92 5.43 -14.10 8.46
N HIS A 93 6.65 -14.50 8.82
CA HIS A 93 7.44 -13.83 9.87
C HIS A 93 7.79 -12.39 9.46
N GLY A 94 8.26 -12.18 8.23
CA GLY A 94 8.57 -10.84 7.72
C GLY A 94 7.34 -9.92 7.74
N ALA A 95 6.19 -10.43 7.32
CA ALA A 95 4.93 -9.70 7.36
C ALA A 95 4.48 -9.39 8.79
N SER A 96 4.57 -10.38 9.70
CA SER A 96 4.22 -10.21 11.11
C SER A 96 5.00 -9.09 11.77
N ASP A 97 6.29 -8.98 11.48
CA ASP A 97 7.13 -7.92 12.03
C ASP A 97 6.66 -6.54 11.57
N LYS A 98 6.28 -6.39 10.29
CA LYS A 98 5.77 -5.12 9.76
C LYS A 98 4.38 -4.78 10.29
N ILE A 99 3.48 -5.76 10.43
CA ILE A 99 2.16 -5.57 11.04
C ILE A 99 2.30 -5.09 12.49
N ARG A 100 3.22 -5.70 13.26
CA ARG A 100 3.52 -5.28 14.64
C ARG A 100 4.14 -3.89 14.69
N GLU A 101 5.07 -3.55 13.78
CA GLU A 101 5.65 -2.21 13.65
C GLU A 101 4.58 -1.16 13.36
N ALA A 102 3.57 -1.48 12.56
CA ALA A 102 2.40 -0.63 12.29
C ALA A 102 1.47 -0.47 13.51
N GLY A 103 1.68 -1.23 14.58
CA GLY A 103 0.78 -1.27 15.74
C GLY A 103 -0.55 -1.94 15.44
N ALA A 104 -0.62 -2.76 14.39
CA ALA A 104 -1.79 -3.54 14.00
C ALA A 104 -1.70 -4.99 14.52
N SER A 105 -2.84 -5.67 14.53
CA SER A 105 -2.95 -7.07 14.93
C SER A 105 -3.08 -7.98 13.71
N MET A 106 -2.26 -9.02 13.63
CA MET A 106 -2.48 -10.10 12.67
C MET A 106 -3.69 -10.94 13.12
N ALA A 107 -4.74 -10.99 12.30
CA ALA A 107 -6.02 -11.59 12.67
C ALA A 107 -6.33 -12.90 11.92
N GLY A 108 -5.34 -13.50 11.25
CA GLY A 108 -5.49 -14.73 10.48
C GLY A 108 -5.27 -14.50 8.99
N GLY A 109 -6.11 -15.12 8.16
CA GLY A 109 -6.02 -14.99 6.71
C GLY A 109 -6.53 -16.23 5.98
N HIS A 110 -6.24 -16.30 4.68
CA HIS A 110 -6.61 -17.42 3.82
C HIS A 110 -5.45 -17.82 2.91
N SER A 111 -5.35 -19.11 2.61
CA SER A 111 -4.33 -19.62 1.70
C SER A 111 -4.93 -20.50 0.62
N VAL A 112 -4.37 -20.41 -0.57
CA VAL A 112 -4.69 -21.29 -1.71
C VAL A 112 -3.39 -21.83 -2.32
N ASP A 113 -3.46 -23.04 -2.88
CA ASP A 113 -2.38 -23.60 -3.70
C ASP A 113 -2.35 -22.86 -5.05
N ASP A 114 -1.19 -22.41 -5.49
CA ASP A 114 -1.03 -21.68 -6.76
C ASP A 114 0.24 -22.16 -7.47
N ASN A 115 0.44 -21.75 -8.70
CA ASN A 115 1.63 -22.10 -9.47
C ASN A 115 2.86 -21.26 -9.13
N GLU A 116 2.67 -20.06 -8.57
CA GLU A 116 3.71 -19.12 -8.17
C GLU A 116 3.35 -18.43 -6.85
N PRO A 117 4.34 -18.09 -6.01
CA PRO A 117 4.05 -17.40 -4.76
C PRO A 117 3.53 -15.99 -5.01
N LYS A 118 2.44 -15.65 -4.30
CA LYS A 118 1.93 -14.29 -4.14
C LYS A 118 1.57 -14.11 -2.67
N PHE A 119 1.85 -12.96 -2.15
CA PHE A 119 1.56 -12.65 -0.76
C PHE A 119 1.16 -11.19 -0.59
N GLY A 120 0.26 -10.94 0.33
CA GLY A 120 -0.17 -9.62 0.72
C GLY A 120 -1.15 -9.67 1.88
N LEU A 121 -1.85 -8.57 2.11
CA LEU A 121 -2.76 -8.44 3.23
C LEU A 121 -4.09 -7.85 2.78
N ALA A 122 -5.17 -8.28 3.43
CA ALA A 122 -6.38 -7.48 3.56
C ALA A 122 -6.27 -6.70 4.87
N VAL A 123 -6.28 -5.38 4.79
CA VAL A 123 -6.05 -4.51 5.95
C VAL A 123 -7.32 -3.73 6.28
N THR A 124 -7.68 -3.74 7.56
CA THR A 124 -8.69 -2.84 8.10
C THR A 124 -8.00 -1.77 8.93
N GLY A 125 -8.27 -0.51 8.60
CA GLY A 125 -7.82 0.66 9.33
C GLY A 125 -8.98 1.50 9.85
N ARG A 126 -8.65 2.60 10.53
CA ARG A 126 -9.61 3.62 10.95
C ARG A 126 -9.11 5.01 10.65
N VAL A 127 -10.05 5.93 10.41
CA VAL A 127 -9.81 7.36 10.25
C VAL A 127 -11.01 8.14 10.79
N HIS A 128 -10.83 9.40 11.16
CA HIS A 128 -11.97 10.29 11.41
C HIS A 128 -12.56 10.73 10.06
N PRO A 129 -13.89 10.72 9.86
CA PRO A 129 -14.51 11.10 8.58
C PRO A 129 -14.03 12.44 8.02
N ASP A 130 -13.79 13.44 8.87
CA ASP A 130 -13.33 14.77 8.47
C ASP A 130 -11.81 14.85 8.21
N ARG A 131 -11.08 13.75 8.35
CA ARG A 131 -9.61 13.68 8.15
C ARG A 131 -9.19 12.68 7.10
N ILE A 132 -10.14 12.22 6.29
CA ILE A 132 -9.84 11.34 5.17
C ILE A 132 -9.00 12.12 4.15
N LEU A 133 -7.88 11.53 3.77
CA LEU A 133 -7.11 11.96 2.61
C LEU A 133 -7.51 11.13 1.40
N THR A 134 -7.53 11.75 0.24
CA THR A 134 -7.81 11.10 -1.03
C THR A 134 -6.77 11.53 -2.05
N ASN A 135 -6.70 10.85 -3.18
CA ASN A 135 -5.83 11.23 -4.29
C ASN A 135 -6.32 12.46 -5.05
N ARG A 136 -7.46 13.04 -4.65
CA ARG A 136 -8.08 14.25 -5.24
C ARG A 136 -8.14 15.38 -4.22
N GLY A 137 -8.17 16.62 -4.70
CA GLY A 137 -8.26 17.82 -3.85
C GLY A 137 -7.03 18.71 -3.96
N CYS A 138 -6.05 18.36 -4.81
CA CYS A 138 -4.91 19.23 -5.13
C CYS A 138 -5.38 20.60 -5.64
N GLN A 139 -4.68 21.64 -5.23
CA GLN A 139 -4.98 23.02 -5.57
C GLN A 139 -3.81 23.65 -6.32
N ALA A 140 -4.08 24.60 -7.19
CA ALA A 140 -3.04 25.37 -7.85
C ALA A 140 -2.16 26.09 -6.79
N GLY A 141 -0.85 25.90 -6.88
CA GLY A 141 0.13 26.43 -5.92
C GLY A 141 0.51 25.47 -4.82
N ASP A 142 -0.07 24.26 -4.76
CA ASP A 142 0.38 23.22 -3.85
C ASP A 142 1.80 22.75 -4.20
N ALA A 143 2.60 22.41 -3.17
CA ALA A 143 3.86 21.71 -3.34
C ALA A 143 3.63 20.21 -3.30
N LEU A 144 4.20 19.48 -4.24
CA LEU A 144 4.21 18.03 -4.26
C LEU A 144 5.41 17.51 -3.44
N ILE A 145 5.15 16.69 -2.42
CA ILE A 145 6.17 16.17 -1.52
C ILE A 145 6.29 14.66 -1.68
N LEU A 146 7.46 14.20 -2.10
CA LEU A 146 7.81 12.79 -2.16
C LEU A 146 8.54 12.36 -0.88
N THR A 147 8.02 11.35 -0.19
CA THR A 147 8.52 10.94 1.13
C THR A 147 9.55 9.81 1.10
N LYS A 148 9.73 9.15 -0.05
CA LYS A 148 10.75 8.13 -0.31
C LYS A 148 11.34 8.30 -1.70
N PRO A 149 12.61 7.89 -1.92
CA PRO A 149 13.22 7.89 -3.25
C PRO A 149 12.45 7.04 -4.26
N LEU A 150 12.45 7.47 -5.51
CA LEU A 150 11.94 6.70 -6.65
C LEU A 150 12.97 5.69 -7.16
N GLY A 151 12.50 4.73 -7.98
CA GLY A 151 13.37 3.82 -8.72
C GLY A 151 13.35 2.37 -8.24
N THR A 152 12.56 2.02 -7.22
CA THR A 152 12.47 0.64 -6.68
C THR A 152 12.12 -0.38 -7.76
N GLY A 153 11.15 -0.09 -8.63
CA GLY A 153 10.77 -0.97 -9.74
C GLY A 153 11.89 -1.19 -10.75
N VAL A 154 12.71 -0.16 -11.02
CA VAL A 154 13.89 -0.27 -11.90
C VAL A 154 14.94 -1.17 -11.26
N LEU A 155 15.22 -0.98 -9.96
CA LEU A 155 16.22 -1.77 -9.23
C LEU A 155 15.79 -3.24 -9.09
N PHE A 156 14.52 -3.53 -8.82
CA PHE A 156 14.00 -4.90 -8.80
C PHE A 156 14.12 -5.58 -10.16
N ASN A 157 13.79 -4.88 -11.25
CA ASN A 157 13.95 -5.43 -12.60
C ASN A 157 15.43 -5.63 -12.97
N ALA A 158 16.32 -4.75 -12.54
CA ALA A 158 17.76 -4.90 -12.73
C ALA A 158 18.31 -6.11 -11.95
N GLY A 159 17.89 -6.29 -10.70
CA GLY A 159 18.22 -7.46 -9.89
C GLY A 159 17.74 -8.76 -10.54
N ARG A 160 16.44 -8.81 -10.92
CA ARG A 160 15.83 -9.97 -11.58
C ARG A 160 16.52 -10.34 -12.91
N SER A 161 17.00 -9.36 -13.66
CA SER A 161 17.74 -9.56 -14.91
C SER A 161 19.24 -9.82 -14.73
N GLY A 162 19.73 -9.92 -13.49
CA GLY A 162 21.15 -10.13 -13.17
C GLY A 162 22.05 -8.92 -13.45
N LYS A 163 21.49 -7.74 -13.73
CA LYS A 163 22.25 -6.50 -14.00
C LYS A 163 22.64 -5.76 -12.71
N LEU A 164 21.97 -6.04 -11.60
CA LEU A 164 22.30 -5.50 -10.28
C LEU A 164 22.66 -6.65 -9.35
N PRO A 165 23.86 -6.67 -8.74
CA PRO A 165 24.24 -7.67 -7.75
C PRO A 165 23.29 -7.64 -6.53
N TYR A 166 23.00 -8.82 -5.96
CA TYR A 166 22.06 -8.92 -4.82
C TYR A 166 22.48 -8.07 -3.61
N PRO A 167 23.77 -7.95 -3.22
CA PRO A 167 24.17 -7.09 -2.11
C PRO A 167 23.78 -5.61 -2.31
N ASP A 168 23.85 -5.10 -3.54
CA ASP A 168 23.47 -3.73 -3.85
C ASP A 168 21.94 -3.56 -3.78
N LEU A 169 21.19 -4.56 -4.23
CA LEU A 169 19.74 -4.61 -4.08
C LEU A 169 19.35 -4.72 -2.60
N GLU A 170 20.02 -5.58 -1.83
CA GLU A 170 19.74 -5.78 -0.41
C GLU A 170 19.88 -4.50 0.41
N ALA A 171 20.83 -3.62 0.06
CA ALA A 171 21.07 -2.36 0.74
C ALA A 171 19.85 -1.42 0.75
N ILE A 172 18.96 -1.52 -0.26
CA ILE A 172 17.76 -0.68 -0.35
C ILE A 172 16.51 -1.32 0.27
N LEU A 173 16.51 -2.63 0.56
CA LEU A 173 15.31 -3.33 1.03
C LEU A 173 14.76 -2.77 2.36
N PRO A 174 15.58 -2.33 3.34
CA PRO A 174 15.05 -1.68 4.55
C PRO A 174 14.26 -0.41 4.25
N LEU A 175 14.68 0.38 3.26
CA LEU A 175 13.96 1.57 2.82
C LEU A 175 12.62 1.20 2.15
N VAL A 176 12.65 0.19 1.26
CA VAL A 176 11.44 -0.29 0.57
C VAL A 176 10.42 -0.86 1.55
N ALA A 177 10.89 -1.68 2.51
CA ALA A 177 10.06 -2.24 3.57
C ALA A 177 9.72 -1.25 4.70
N GLY A 178 10.22 -0.02 4.66
CA GLY A 178 9.89 1.04 5.61
C GLY A 178 8.41 1.41 5.53
N LEU A 179 7.73 1.55 6.68
CA LEU A 179 6.33 1.98 6.70
C LEU A 179 6.21 3.47 6.38
N ASN A 180 5.11 3.87 5.73
CA ASN A 180 4.78 5.27 5.47
C ASN A 180 4.13 5.98 6.68
N ALA A 181 4.02 5.29 7.82
CA ALA A 181 3.41 5.78 9.06
C ALA A 181 3.97 7.14 9.50
N LYS A 182 5.31 7.27 9.59
CA LYS A 182 5.94 8.52 10.04
C LYS A 182 5.70 9.67 9.07
N ALA A 183 5.67 9.40 7.78
CA ALA A 183 5.42 10.41 6.76
C ALA A 183 4.02 10.99 6.93
N ILE A 184 2.99 10.14 7.04
CA ILE A 184 1.61 10.60 7.21
C ILE A 184 1.38 11.24 8.58
N GLU A 185 1.92 10.71 9.67
CA GLU A 185 1.85 11.34 11.00
C GLU A 185 2.41 12.76 10.98
N THR A 186 3.49 12.97 10.23
CA THR A 186 4.07 14.30 10.06
C THR A 186 3.20 15.20 9.18
N ALA A 187 2.73 14.69 8.05
CA ALA A 187 1.89 15.42 7.10
C ALA A 187 0.58 15.90 7.74
N LEU A 188 -0.05 15.09 8.58
CA LEU A 188 -1.29 15.43 9.29
C LEU A 188 -1.18 16.62 10.26
N ASN A 189 0.03 17.11 10.54
CA ASN A 189 0.23 18.37 11.29
C ASN A 189 0.12 19.63 10.38
N TYR A 190 -0.03 19.43 9.09
CA TYR A 190 -0.16 20.47 8.08
C TYR A 190 -1.48 20.35 7.34
N LYS A 191 -1.81 21.35 6.53
CA LYS A 191 -2.97 21.28 5.65
C LYS A 191 -2.58 20.48 4.40
N VAL A 192 -2.93 19.19 4.38
CA VAL A 192 -2.76 18.30 3.23
C VAL A 192 -4.04 18.32 2.40
N HIS A 193 -3.93 18.61 1.10
CA HIS A 193 -5.09 18.67 0.20
C HIS A 193 -5.35 17.32 -0.49
N ALA A 194 -4.29 16.56 -0.80
CA ALA A 194 -4.40 15.25 -1.41
C ALA A 194 -3.21 14.37 -1.00
N CYS A 195 -3.40 13.07 -1.03
CA CYS A 195 -2.36 12.07 -0.75
C CYS A 195 -2.63 10.81 -1.57
N THR A 196 -1.58 10.16 -2.01
CA THR A 196 -1.59 8.79 -2.54
C THR A 196 -0.24 8.16 -2.26
N ASP A 197 -0.16 6.85 -2.28
CA ASP A 197 1.13 6.17 -2.31
C ASP A 197 1.59 5.93 -3.76
N ILE A 198 2.86 5.56 -3.95
CA ILE A 198 3.41 5.29 -5.27
C ILE A 198 3.79 3.82 -5.36
N THR A 199 3.09 3.08 -6.19
CA THR A 199 3.27 1.65 -6.41
C THR A 199 3.60 1.33 -7.88
N GLY A 200 2.97 0.31 -8.46
CA GLY A 200 3.31 -0.24 -9.76
C GLY A 200 3.14 0.70 -10.96
N PHE A 201 2.32 1.72 -10.87
CA PHE A 201 2.15 2.71 -11.95
C PHE A 201 3.22 3.80 -11.96
N GLY A 202 4.07 3.84 -10.92
CA GLY A 202 5.13 4.83 -10.76
C GLY A 202 4.61 6.25 -10.57
N ILE A 203 5.53 7.20 -10.39
CA ILE A 203 5.15 8.60 -10.09
C ILE A 203 4.25 9.21 -11.17
N MET A 204 4.51 8.91 -12.45
CA MET A 204 3.73 9.48 -13.54
C MET A 204 2.28 9.00 -13.53
N GLY A 205 2.04 7.72 -13.23
CA GLY A 205 0.69 7.15 -13.15
C GLY A 205 -0.10 7.76 -11.99
N HIS A 206 0.47 7.74 -10.78
CA HIS A 206 -0.21 8.27 -9.59
C HIS A 206 -0.37 9.79 -9.63
N ALA A 207 0.63 10.55 -10.09
CA ALA A 207 0.49 12.00 -10.32
C ALA A 207 -0.59 12.33 -11.36
N PHE A 208 -0.72 11.49 -12.40
CA PHE A 208 -1.80 11.66 -13.39
C PHE A 208 -3.19 11.42 -12.76
N GLU A 209 -3.34 10.41 -11.92
CA GLU A 209 -4.59 10.16 -11.20
C GLU A 209 -4.94 11.32 -10.26
N MET A 210 -3.97 11.83 -9.49
CA MET A 210 -4.15 13.03 -8.65
C MET A 210 -4.54 14.26 -9.46
N ALA A 211 -3.82 14.55 -10.55
CA ALA A 211 -4.10 15.69 -11.43
C ALA A 211 -5.51 15.62 -12.03
N ARG A 212 -5.88 14.43 -12.55
CA ARG A 212 -7.19 14.18 -13.14
C ARG A 212 -8.31 14.27 -12.11
N GLY A 213 -8.13 13.66 -10.93
CA GLY A 213 -9.11 13.65 -9.84
C GLY A 213 -9.35 15.05 -9.24
N SER A 214 -8.33 15.91 -9.32
CA SER A 214 -8.34 17.28 -8.79
C SER A 214 -8.67 18.35 -9.83
N GLY A 215 -8.65 18.03 -11.13
CA GLY A 215 -8.85 19.01 -12.20
C GLY A 215 -7.71 20.04 -12.33
N VAL A 216 -6.48 19.64 -11.99
CA VAL A 216 -5.27 20.50 -12.03
C VAL A 216 -4.19 19.89 -12.92
N GLN A 217 -3.18 20.67 -13.23
CA GLN A 217 -1.92 20.18 -13.82
C GLN A 217 -0.89 19.96 -12.70
N ILE A 218 -0.17 18.84 -12.76
CA ILE A 218 1.00 18.58 -11.91
C ILE A 218 2.24 18.67 -12.79
N GLU A 219 3.21 19.44 -12.35
CA GLU A 219 4.52 19.61 -12.99
C GLU A 219 5.59 18.93 -12.11
N LEU A 220 6.41 18.11 -12.73
CA LEU A 220 7.51 17.39 -12.08
C LEU A 220 8.81 17.86 -12.74
N ASP A 221 9.71 18.46 -11.95
CA ASP A 221 11.04 18.93 -12.38
C ASP A 221 12.11 17.83 -12.25
#